data_646267052b708965ce872b6f4933f24b
#
_entry.id   646267052b708965ce872b6f4933f24b
#
_cell.length_a   1.000
_cell.length_b   1.000
_cell.length_c   1.000
_cell.angle_alpha   90.00
_cell.angle_beta   90.00
_cell.angle_gamma   90.00
#
_symmetry.space_group_name_H-M   'P 1'
#
loop_
_entity.id
_entity.type
_entity.pdbx_description
1 polymer ?
#
loop_
_entity_poly.entity_id
_entity_poly.type
_entity_poly.pdbx_seq_one_letter_code
_entity_poly.pdbx_strand_id
1 'polypeptide(L)'
;SDVCSSDLASHNPKEYNGYKAYWDDGAQVLAPHDKGIIDEVNAIASAADIKFQGNPDLIQIIGEDIDKIYLDMVKTVSIDPAAIARHKDMKIVYTPIHGTGMMLIPRALKMWGFENVFTVPEQMIKDGNFPTVVSPNPENAEALSMAVNLAKEIDADLVMASDPDADRVGIACKDDKGEWVLINGNQTCMMYLYYILTQYKQLG
;
A
#
# COMPACT_ATOMS: atom_id res chain seq x y z
N SER A 1 28.16 -6.89 -2.18
CA SER A 1 27.04 -7.79 -1.91
C SER A 1 25.75 -7.08 -2.30
N ASP A 2 25.03 -7.68 -3.19
CA ASP A 2 23.93 -7.08 -3.93
C ASP A 2 22.57 -7.37 -3.25
N VAL A 3 22.45 -7.04 -1.95
CA VAL A 3 21.17 -7.07 -1.26
C VAL A 3 20.35 -5.86 -1.70
N CYS A 4 19.27 -6.10 -2.43
CA CYS A 4 18.58 -5.06 -3.16
C CYS A 4 17.56 -4.28 -2.34
N SER A 5 16.98 -4.83 -1.28
CA SER A 5 15.90 -4.13 -0.60
C SER A 5 15.66 -4.64 0.82
N SER A 6 15.03 -3.82 1.62
CA SER A 6 14.53 -4.20 2.94
C SER A 6 13.11 -3.68 3.11
N ASP A 7 12.25 -4.53 3.65
CA ASP A 7 10.91 -4.17 4.07
C ASP A 7 10.79 -4.18 5.59
N LEU A 8 9.97 -3.28 6.11
CA LEU A 8 9.64 -3.21 7.52
C LEU A 8 8.30 -3.89 7.77
N ALA A 9 8.01 -4.20 9.03
CA ALA A 9 6.69 -4.67 9.43
C ALA A 9 5.65 -3.59 9.16
N SER A 10 4.59 -3.91 8.38
CA SER A 10 3.69 -2.90 7.83
C SER A 10 2.40 -2.76 8.64
N HIS A 11 1.64 -3.83 8.80
CA HIS A 11 0.30 -3.82 9.40
C HIS A 11 0.28 -4.32 10.86
N ASN A 12 1.44 -4.68 11.39
CA ASN A 12 1.59 -5.07 12.78
C ASN A 12 1.56 -3.83 13.70
N PRO A 13 1.28 -4.01 15.01
CA PRO A 13 1.47 -2.94 15.99
C PRO A 13 2.91 -2.38 15.94
N LYS A 14 3.05 -1.10 16.25
CA LYS A 14 4.31 -0.34 16.14
C LYS A 14 5.50 -0.91 16.94
N GLU A 15 5.21 -1.75 17.93
CA GLU A 15 6.21 -2.43 18.75
C GLU A 15 6.90 -3.59 18.02
N TYR A 16 6.30 -4.05 16.92
CA TYR A 16 6.86 -5.10 16.09
C TYR A 16 7.73 -4.50 15.01
N ASN A 17 8.93 -5.04 14.89
CA ASN A 17 9.86 -4.68 13.85
C ASN A 17 10.23 -5.90 13.02
N GLY A 18 10.42 -5.72 11.73
CA GLY A 18 10.80 -6.77 10.79
C GLY A 18 11.80 -6.26 9.77
N TYR A 19 12.67 -7.14 9.32
CA TYR A 19 13.61 -6.86 8.25
C TYR A 19 13.60 -8.03 7.27
N LYS A 20 13.31 -7.75 6.00
CA LYS A 20 13.38 -8.70 4.91
C LYS A 20 14.52 -8.31 3.98
N ALA A 21 15.37 -9.23 3.63
CA ALA A 21 16.47 -9.03 2.69
C ALA A 21 16.17 -9.76 1.38
N TYR A 22 16.57 -9.15 0.27
CA TYR A 22 16.35 -9.68 -1.08
C TYR A 22 17.67 -9.74 -1.84
N TRP A 23 17.80 -10.72 -2.74
CA TRP A 23 18.92 -10.82 -3.66
C TRP A 23 18.73 -9.91 -4.88
N ASP A 24 19.74 -9.88 -5.75
CA ASP A 24 19.74 -9.12 -7.00
C ASP A 24 18.70 -9.62 -8.03
N ASP A 25 18.22 -10.84 -7.89
CA ASP A 25 17.10 -11.39 -8.67
C ASP A 25 15.71 -10.95 -8.18
N GLY A 26 15.66 -10.16 -7.10
CA GLY A 26 14.42 -9.71 -6.47
C GLY A 26 13.74 -10.75 -5.58
N ALA A 27 14.32 -11.95 -5.39
CA ALA A 27 13.77 -12.95 -4.49
C ALA A 27 14.21 -12.73 -3.04
N GLN A 28 13.30 -13.02 -2.10
CA GLN A 28 13.64 -12.96 -0.68
C GLN A 28 14.74 -13.97 -0.35
N VAL A 29 15.71 -13.54 0.46
CA VAL A 29 16.80 -14.39 0.95
C VAL A 29 16.22 -15.52 1.81
N LEU A 30 16.55 -16.77 1.44
CA LEU A 30 16.09 -17.99 2.11
C LEU A 30 17.27 -18.74 2.74
N ALA A 31 16.94 -19.80 3.49
CA ALA A 31 17.92 -20.69 4.10
C ALA A 31 18.91 -21.26 3.06
N PRO A 32 20.22 -21.34 3.41
CA PRO A 32 20.82 -21.08 4.72
C PRO A 32 21.27 -19.62 4.94
N HIS A 33 21.10 -18.74 3.95
CA HIS A 33 21.68 -17.39 3.96
C HIS A 33 20.96 -16.45 4.92
N ASP A 34 19.63 -16.56 5.05
CA ASP A 34 18.82 -15.82 6.02
C ASP A 34 19.32 -16.06 7.45
N LYS A 35 19.57 -17.34 7.79
CA LYS A 35 20.14 -17.71 9.09
C LYS A 35 21.53 -17.12 9.28
N GLY A 36 22.39 -17.15 8.27
CA GLY A 36 23.73 -16.55 8.34
C GLY A 36 23.66 -15.05 8.63
N ILE A 37 22.75 -14.31 8.00
CA ILE A 37 22.54 -12.88 8.25
C ILE A 37 22.10 -12.65 9.69
N ILE A 38 21.13 -13.42 10.19
CA ILE A 38 20.64 -13.30 11.57
C ILE A 38 21.72 -13.65 12.59
N ASP A 39 22.52 -14.67 12.33
CA ASP A 39 23.61 -15.06 13.23
C ASP A 39 24.65 -13.93 13.34
N GLU A 40 25.01 -13.24 12.25
CA GLU A 40 25.89 -12.06 12.26
C GLU A 40 25.27 -10.88 13.01
N VAL A 41 23.98 -10.59 12.82
CA VAL A 41 23.27 -9.55 13.55
C VAL A 41 23.28 -9.84 15.06
N ASN A 42 23.00 -11.08 15.45
CA ASN A 42 22.97 -11.48 16.86
C ASN A 42 24.38 -11.54 17.50
N ALA A 43 25.44 -11.62 16.72
CA ALA A 43 26.82 -11.58 17.19
C ALA A 43 27.28 -10.15 17.56
N ILE A 44 26.53 -9.10 17.18
CA ILE A 44 26.85 -7.71 17.54
C ILE A 44 26.61 -7.53 19.04
N ALA A 45 27.68 -7.34 19.79
CA ALA A 45 27.63 -7.23 21.24
C ALA A 45 27.24 -5.82 21.73
N SER A 46 27.50 -4.79 20.94
CA SER A 46 27.29 -3.39 21.30
C SER A 46 26.94 -2.54 20.08
N ALA A 47 26.12 -1.53 20.27
CA ALA A 47 25.87 -0.52 19.23
C ALA A 47 27.17 0.21 18.79
N ALA A 48 28.21 0.22 19.62
CA ALA A 48 29.52 0.78 19.27
C ALA A 48 30.25 -0.03 18.18
N ASP A 49 29.87 -1.31 17.97
CA ASP A 49 30.46 -2.16 16.95
C ASP A 49 29.84 -1.92 15.56
N ILE A 50 28.74 -1.15 15.52
CA ILE A 50 28.02 -0.83 14.30
C ILE A 50 28.70 0.35 13.58
N LYS A 51 28.97 0.17 12.29
CA LYS A 51 29.54 1.24 11.45
C LYS A 51 28.43 2.17 10.98
N PHE A 52 28.30 3.34 11.65
CA PHE A 52 27.33 4.36 11.27
C PHE A 52 27.84 5.32 10.17
N GLN A 53 29.12 5.28 9.84
CA GLN A 53 29.67 6.06 8.74
C GLN A 53 29.36 5.39 7.42
N GLY A 54 28.44 5.99 6.66
CA GLY A 54 28.14 5.62 5.28
C GLY A 54 29.00 6.40 4.28
N ASN A 55 29.00 5.97 3.03
CA ASN A 55 29.50 6.74 1.90
C ASN A 55 28.32 7.40 1.17
N PRO A 56 28.16 8.75 1.26
CA PRO A 56 27.06 9.45 0.58
C PRO A 56 27.05 9.25 -0.93
N ASP A 57 28.22 9.02 -1.55
CA ASP A 57 28.33 8.82 -3.00
C ASP A 57 27.69 7.50 -3.49
N LEU A 58 27.41 6.58 -2.55
CA LEU A 58 26.71 5.32 -2.84
C LEU A 58 25.19 5.44 -2.66
N ILE A 59 24.70 6.61 -2.26
CA ILE A 59 23.27 6.85 -2.04
C ILE A 59 22.70 7.56 -3.27
N GLN A 60 21.83 6.89 -4.00
CA GLN A 60 21.09 7.48 -5.10
C GLN A 60 19.64 7.69 -4.68
N ILE A 61 19.19 8.94 -4.71
CA ILE A 61 17.77 9.27 -4.50
C ILE A 61 17.04 9.07 -5.83
N ILE A 62 16.06 8.19 -5.85
CA ILE A 62 15.14 8.01 -6.97
C ILE A 62 13.91 8.93 -6.76
N GLY A 63 13.38 9.47 -7.85
CA GLY A 63 12.29 10.45 -7.80
C GLY A 63 11.30 10.30 -8.95
N GLU A 64 10.80 11.43 -9.44
CA GLU A 64 9.72 11.52 -10.43
C GLU A 64 9.97 10.73 -11.72
N ASP A 65 11.20 10.56 -12.15
CA ASP A 65 11.57 9.77 -13.32
C ASP A 65 11.22 8.29 -13.13
N ILE A 66 11.54 7.73 -11.95
CA ILE A 66 11.20 6.35 -11.60
C ILE A 66 9.71 6.21 -11.28
N ASP A 67 9.14 7.16 -10.54
CA ASP A 67 7.69 7.20 -10.26
C ASP A 67 6.88 7.12 -11.56
N LYS A 68 7.28 7.90 -12.56
CA LYS A 68 6.60 7.91 -13.86
C LYS A 68 6.68 6.55 -14.54
N ILE A 69 7.87 5.95 -14.61
CA ILE A 69 8.05 4.62 -15.21
C ILE A 69 7.17 3.58 -14.50
N TYR A 70 7.16 3.60 -13.17
CA TYR A 70 6.35 2.70 -12.36
C TYR A 70 4.86 2.90 -12.61
N LEU A 71 4.37 4.15 -12.57
CA LEU A 71 2.96 4.46 -12.80
C LEU A 71 2.51 4.11 -14.22
N ASP A 72 3.34 4.38 -15.24
CA ASP A 72 3.05 3.99 -16.62
C ASP A 72 2.95 2.46 -16.75
N MET A 73 3.83 1.72 -16.09
CA MET A 73 3.77 0.25 -16.05
C MET A 73 2.51 -0.25 -15.36
N VAL A 74 2.18 0.29 -14.18
CA VAL A 74 0.96 -0.09 -13.43
C VAL A 74 -0.30 0.21 -14.25
N LYS A 75 -0.31 1.27 -15.05
CA LYS A 75 -1.44 1.59 -15.93
C LYS A 75 -1.70 0.51 -16.98
N THR A 76 -0.68 -0.22 -17.41
CA THR A 76 -0.83 -1.29 -18.42
C THR A 76 -1.65 -2.48 -17.94
N VAL A 77 -1.81 -2.68 -16.63
CA VAL A 77 -2.63 -3.76 -16.07
C VAL A 77 -4.13 -3.44 -16.05
N SER A 78 -4.53 -2.24 -16.45
CA SER A 78 -5.95 -1.86 -16.55
C SER A 78 -6.61 -2.64 -17.69
N ILE A 79 -7.58 -3.49 -17.35
CA ILE A 79 -8.23 -4.39 -18.31
C ILE A 79 -9.36 -3.66 -19.07
N ASP A 80 -10.15 -2.82 -18.39
CA ASP A 80 -11.23 -2.03 -19.00
C ASP A 80 -11.11 -0.53 -18.66
N PRO A 81 -10.26 0.22 -19.38
CA PRO A 81 -10.17 1.68 -19.20
C PRO A 81 -11.48 2.41 -19.49
N ALA A 82 -12.35 1.83 -20.33
CA ALA A 82 -13.63 2.44 -20.67
C ALA A 82 -14.61 2.40 -19.47
N ALA A 83 -14.52 1.39 -18.59
CA ALA A 83 -15.28 1.36 -17.36
C ALA A 83 -14.91 2.54 -16.46
N ILE A 84 -13.62 2.83 -16.32
CA ILE A 84 -13.14 3.99 -15.54
C ILE A 84 -13.68 5.30 -16.14
N ALA A 85 -13.61 5.45 -17.46
CA ALA A 85 -14.11 6.64 -18.14
C ALA A 85 -15.63 6.86 -17.93
N ARG A 86 -16.41 5.78 -17.81
CA ARG A 86 -17.86 5.86 -17.50
C ARG A 86 -18.14 6.27 -16.05
N HIS A 87 -17.18 6.07 -15.13
CA HIS A 87 -17.32 6.31 -13.70
C HIS A 87 -16.25 7.30 -13.18
N LYS A 88 -15.74 8.18 -14.04
CA LYS A 88 -14.69 9.13 -13.70
C LYS A 88 -15.06 10.10 -12.58
N ASP A 89 -16.34 10.38 -12.41
CA ASP A 89 -16.95 11.25 -11.41
C ASP A 89 -17.21 10.55 -10.06
N MET A 90 -16.95 9.24 -9.97
CA MET A 90 -17.02 8.50 -8.71
C MET A 90 -16.21 9.21 -7.62
N LYS A 91 -16.81 9.42 -6.47
CA LYS A 91 -16.16 10.00 -5.30
C LYS A 91 -15.46 8.90 -4.50
N ILE A 92 -14.14 8.93 -4.49
CA ILE A 92 -13.29 7.97 -3.78
C ILE A 92 -12.62 8.67 -2.61
N VAL A 93 -12.78 8.12 -1.41
CA VAL A 93 -11.99 8.52 -0.24
C VAL A 93 -10.85 7.53 -0.07
N TYR A 94 -9.62 8.02 -0.03
CA TYR A 94 -8.43 7.21 0.16
C TYR A 94 -7.69 7.59 1.44
N THR A 95 -7.19 6.57 2.16
CA THR A 95 -6.24 6.74 3.26
C THR A 95 -5.08 5.76 3.16
N PRO A 96 -3.84 6.23 3.34
CA PRO A 96 -2.64 5.39 3.46
C PRO A 96 -2.40 4.87 4.88
N ILE A 97 -3.23 5.23 5.84
CA ILE A 97 -3.06 4.93 7.27
C ILE A 97 -1.62 5.27 7.73
N HIS A 98 -1.19 6.52 7.51
CA HIS A 98 0.15 7.05 7.80
C HIS A 98 1.29 6.43 6.97
N GLY A 99 0.98 5.62 5.95
CA GLY A 99 1.95 4.86 5.17
C GLY A 99 2.44 5.51 3.88
N THR A 100 3.24 4.77 3.13
CA THR A 100 3.93 5.22 1.92
C THR A 100 3.00 5.36 0.72
N GLY A 101 1.85 4.68 0.72
CA GLY A 101 0.85 4.74 -0.36
C GLY A 101 0.38 6.16 -0.70
N MET A 102 0.54 7.13 0.24
CA MET A 102 0.22 8.54 0.00
C MET A 102 0.93 9.14 -1.22
N MET A 103 2.11 8.62 -1.57
CA MET A 103 2.94 9.18 -2.64
C MET A 103 2.41 8.83 -4.02
N LEU A 104 1.99 7.59 -4.24
CA LEU A 104 1.70 7.08 -5.58
C LEU A 104 0.21 6.77 -5.80
N ILE A 105 -0.54 6.29 -4.80
CA ILE A 105 -1.91 5.81 -5.01
C ILE A 105 -2.86 6.94 -5.45
N PRO A 106 -2.90 8.13 -4.83
CA PRO A 106 -3.74 9.22 -5.32
C PRO A 106 -3.35 9.69 -6.74
N ARG A 107 -2.06 9.64 -7.07
CA ARG A 107 -1.55 9.95 -8.42
C ARG A 107 -2.00 8.92 -9.45
N ALA A 108 -1.91 7.62 -9.09
CA ALA A 108 -2.38 6.53 -9.93
C ALA A 108 -3.89 6.65 -10.22
N LEU A 109 -4.71 6.87 -9.21
CA LEU A 109 -6.15 7.04 -9.38
C LEU A 109 -6.48 8.20 -10.32
N LYS A 110 -5.83 9.35 -10.16
CA LYS A 110 -5.98 10.49 -11.07
C LYS A 110 -5.49 10.20 -12.48
N MET A 111 -4.36 9.50 -12.62
CA MET A 111 -3.81 9.11 -13.92
C MET A 111 -4.74 8.15 -14.68
N TRP A 112 -5.47 7.29 -13.97
CA TRP A 112 -6.50 6.44 -14.55
C TRP A 112 -7.75 7.19 -14.97
N GLY A 113 -7.99 8.40 -14.43
CA GLY A 113 -9.07 9.27 -14.85
C GLY A 113 -10.15 9.52 -13.80
N PHE A 114 -9.96 9.09 -12.55
CA PHE A 114 -10.87 9.47 -11.46
C PHE A 114 -10.67 10.94 -11.09
N GLU A 115 -11.73 11.72 -11.17
CA GLU A 115 -11.67 13.18 -10.95
C GLU A 115 -11.84 13.55 -9.47
N ASN A 116 -12.59 12.75 -8.70
CA ASN A 116 -13.00 13.04 -7.33
C ASN A 116 -12.31 12.09 -6.33
N VAL A 117 -11.01 12.28 -6.13
CA VAL A 117 -10.21 11.54 -5.15
C VAL A 117 -9.96 12.45 -3.95
N PHE A 118 -10.54 12.09 -2.81
CA PHE A 118 -10.39 12.77 -1.53
C PHE A 118 -9.50 11.94 -0.61
N THR A 119 -8.78 12.59 0.30
CA THR A 119 -7.90 11.91 1.24
C THR A 119 -8.22 12.33 2.67
N VAL A 120 -7.89 11.49 3.64
CA VAL A 120 -8.01 11.79 5.08
C VAL A 120 -6.75 12.56 5.50
N PRO A 121 -6.83 13.89 5.75
CA PRO A 121 -5.64 14.72 5.95
C PRO A 121 -4.76 14.26 7.11
N GLU A 122 -5.37 13.82 8.21
CA GLU A 122 -4.67 13.39 9.42
C GLU A 122 -3.86 12.12 9.19
N GLN A 123 -4.30 11.27 8.27
CA GLN A 123 -3.64 10.00 7.91
C GLN A 123 -2.70 10.13 6.71
N MET A 124 -2.68 11.31 6.05
CA MET A 124 -1.72 11.64 4.99
C MET A 124 -0.37 12.14 5.51
N ILE A 125 -0.08 11.90 6.77
CA ILE A 125 1.18 12.25 7.43
C ILE A 125 1.91 10.96 7.76
N LYS A 126 3.16 10.81 7.28
CA LYS A 126 4.01 9.66 7.64
C LYS A 126 4.37 9.74 9.12
N ASP A 127 3.83 8.84 9.92
CA ASP A 127 4.13 8.75 11.35
C ASP A 127 4.14 7.28 11.81
N GLY A 128 5.31 6.78 12.17
CA GLY A 128 5.48 5.42 12.67
C GLY A 128 4.86 5.15 14.06
N ASN A 129 4.30 6.18 14.71
CA ASN A 129 3.51 6.01 15.93
C ASN A 129 2.04 5.69 15.65
N PHE A 130 1.58 5.87 14.40
CA PHE A 130 0.20 5.63 13.97
C PHE A 130 -0.85 6.28 14.90
N PRO A 131 -0.80 7.60 15.11
CA PRO A 131 -1.56 8.27 16.18
C PRO A 131 -3.08 8.19 16.04
N THR A 132 -3.59 7.82 14.87
CA THR A 132 -5.04 7.74 14.59
C THR A 132 -5.60 6.33 14.61
N VAL A 133 -4.76 5.31 14.80
CA VAL A 133 -5.17 3.90 14.77
C VAL A 133 -4.42 3.07 15.81
N VAL A 134 -5.05 2.04 16.31
CA VAL A 134 -4.40 1.05 17.18
C VAL A 134 -3.50 0.11 16.38
N SER A 135 -3.96 -0.28 15.20
CA SER A 135 -3.21 -1.11 14.26
C SER A 135 -3.45 -0.59 12.83
N PRO A 136 -2.39 -0.38 12.04
CA PRO A 136 -2.51 0.17 10.68
C PRO A 136 -2.94 -0.90 9.65
N ASN A 137 -3.87 -1.77 10.03
CA ASN A 137 -4.40 -2.82 9.16
C ASN A 137 -5.68 -2.33 8.46
N PRO A 138 -5.69 -2.20 7.12
CA PRO A 138 -6.84 -1.69 6.38
C PRO A 138 -8.06 -2.64 6.37
N GLU A 139 -7.93 -3.86 6.89
CA GLU A 139 -9.06 -4.76 7.11
C GLU A 139 -9.80 -4.50 8.44
N ASN A 140 -9.26 -3.65 9.30
CA ASN A 140 -9.88 -3.30 10.58
C ASN A 140 -10.85 -2.12 10.38
N ALA A 141 -12.08 -2.27 10.84
CA ALA A 141 -13.09 -1.20 10.78
C ALA A 141 -12.65 0.08 11.52
N GLU A 142 -11.87 -0.07 12.59
CA GLU A 142 -11.31 1.04 13.35
C GLU A 142 -10.34 1.86 12.50
N ALA A 143 -9.45 1.21 11.75
CA ALA A 143 -8.48 1.87 10.89
C ALA A 143 -9.13 2.65 9.73
N LEU A 144 -10.28 2.18 9.24
CA LEU A 144 -11.05 2.85 8.19
C LEU A 144 -12.05 3.88 8.72
N SER A 145 -12.23 3.98 10.04
CA SER A 145 -13.30 4.81 10.62
C SER A 145 -13.27 6.28 10.17
N MET A 146 -12.09 6.89 10.12
CA MET A 146 -11.93 8.27 9.68
C MET A 146 -12.30 8.43 8.19
N ALA A 147 -11.86 7.50 7.34
CA ALA A 147 -12.17 7.52 5.92
C ALA A 147 -13.67 7.29 5.66
N VAL A 148 -14.30 6.38 6.40
CA VAL A 148 -15.76 6.15 6.31
C VAL A 148 -16.55 7.37 6.81
N ASN A 149 -16.07 8.05 7.86
CA ASN A 149 -16.72 9.28 8.34
C ASN A 149 -16.64 10.39 7.30
N LEU A 150 -15.47 10.63 6.70
CA LEU A 150 -15.32 11.57 5.61
C LEU A 150 -16.20 11.17 4.41
N ALA A 151 -16.27 9.88 4.09
CA ALA A 151 -17.09 9.39 3.00
C ALA A 151 -18.60 9.64 3.22
N LYS A 152 -19.07 9.53 4.46
CA LYS A 152 -20.45 9.88 4.84
C LYS A 152 -20.70 11.39 4.69
N GLU A 153 -19.75 12.22 5.11
CA GLU A 153 -19.87 13.68 5.06
C GLU A 153 -19.99 14.21 3.63
N ILE A 154 -19.18 13.68 2.70
CA ILE A 154 -19.15 14.14 1.31
C ILE A 154 -20.07 13.35 0.37
N ASP A 155 -20.80 12.36 0.91
CA ASP A 155 -21.59 11.39 0.14
C ASP A 155 -20.73 10.70 -0.93
N ALA A 156 -19.68 10.02 -0.49
CA ALA A 156 -18.78 9.28 -1.36
C ALA A 156 -19.34 7.92 -1.76
N ASP A 157 -18.79 7.34 -2.83
CA ASP A 157 -19.18 6.04 -3.39
C ASP A 157 -18.32 4.91 -2.87
N LEU A 158 -17.02 5.20 -2.63
CA LEU A 158 -16.01 4.20 -2.30
C LEU A 158 -15.02 4.73 -1.27
N VAL A 159 -14.64 3.89 -0.32
CA VAL A 159 -13.47 4.09 0.55
C VAL A 159 -12.41 3.07 0.18
N MET A 160 -11.18 3.52 0.04
CA MET A 160 -9.99 2.70 -0.16
C MET A 160 -8.95 3.02 0.90
N ALA A 161 -8.29 2.01 1.40
CA ALA A 161 -7.15 2.17 2.31
C ALA A 161 -6.00 1.25 1.90
N SER A 162 -4.78 1.67 2.15
CA SER A 162 -3.61 0.79 2.09
C SER A 162 -2.94 0.73 3.46
N ASP A 163 -2.28 -0.38 3.73
CA ASP A 163 -1.40 -0.48 4.89
C ASP A 163 -0.11 0.33 4.69
N PRO A 164 0.75 0.46 5.71
CA PRO A 164 1.89 1.38 5.65
C PRO A 164 2.89 1.15 4.54
N ASP A 165 3.15 -0.09 4.10
CA ASP A 165 4.02 -0.40 2.96
C ASP A 165 3.26 -0.56 1.63
N ALA A 166 1.92 -0.41 1.68
CA ALA A 166 1.02 -0.37 0.53
C ALA A 166 0.91 -1.70 -0.27
N ASP A 167 1.15 -2.84 0.38
CA ASP A 167 0.99 -4.16 -0.24
C ASP A 167 -0.40 -4.77 0.01
N ARG A 168 -1.24 -4.14 0.85
CA ARG A 168 -2.62 -4.53 1.13
C ARG A 168 -3.60 -3.43 0.79
N VAL A 169 -4.83 -3.82 0.51
CA VAL A 169 -5.95 -2.90 0.29
C VAL A 169 -7.13 -3.26 1.17
N GLY A 170 -7.70 -2.25 1.82
CA GLY A 170 -9.00 -2.31 2.47
C GLY A 170 -10.03 -1.52 1.66
N ILE A 171 -11.24 -2.02 1.58
CA ILE A 171 -12.31 -1.40 0.81
C ILE A 171 -13.57 -1.32 1.66
N ALA A 172 -14.27 -0.19 1.60
CA ALA A 172 -15.62 -0.09 2.11
C ALA A 172 -16.52 0.61 1.07
N CYS A 173 -17.75 0.15 0.97
CA CYS A 173 -18.77 0.71 0.09
C CYS A 173 -20.16 0.67 0.78
N LYS A 174 -21.15 1.31 0.19
CA LYS A 174 -22.54 1.24 0.66
C LYS A 174 -23.18 -0.09 0.20
N ASP A 175 -23.93 -0.71 1.09
CA ASP A 175 -24.82 -1.82 0.74
C ASP A 175 -26.12 -1.34 0.09
N ASP A 176 -27.04 -2.25 -0.20
CA ASP A 176 -28.34 -1.98 -0.79
C ASP A 176 -29.29 -1.16 0.13
N LYS A 177 -28.94 -1.00 1.40
CA LYS A 177 -29.65 -0.16 2.38
C LYS A 177 -28.97 1.20 2.56
N GLY A 178 -27.85 1.43 1.90
CA GLY A 178 -27.05 2.65 2.04
C GLY A 178 -26.10 2.66 3.24
N GLU A 179 -25.95 1.52 3.93
CA GLU A 179 -25.05 1.40 5.05
C GLU A 179 -23.62 1.06 4.60
N TRP A 180 -22.63 1.71 5.20
CA TRP A 180 -21.24 1.43 4.90
C TRP A 180 -20.81 0.08 5.43
N VAL A 181 -20.33 -0.78 4.55
CA VAL A 181 -19.84 -2.12 4.85
C VAL A 181 -18.39 -2.27 4.40
N LEU A 182 -17.60 -2.91 5.25
CA LEU A 182 -16.23 -3.27 4.94
C LEU A 182 -16.21 -4.56 4.13
N ILE A 183 -15.52 -4.55 3.00
CA ILE A 183 -15.28 -5.72 2.16
C ILE A 183 -13.95 -6.35 2.61
N ASN A 184 -14.00 -7.54 3.16
CA ASN A 184 -12.78 -8.22 3.62
C ASN A 184 -11.94 -8.75 2.46
N GLY A 185 -10.66 -9.10 2.73
CA GLY A 185 -9.72 -9.52 1.72
C GLY A 185 -10.19 -10.73 0.90
N ASN A 186 -10.84 -11.71 1.52
CA ASN A 186 -11.38 -12.88 0.79
C ASN A 186 -12.49 -12.47 -0.18
N GLN A 187 -13.38 -11.59 0.23
CA GLN A 187 -14.44 -11.07 -0.65
C GLN A 187 -13.82 -10.27 -1.81
N THR A 188 -12.85 -9.41 -1.52
CA THR A 188 -12.12 -8.63 -2.52
C THR A 188 -11.41 -9.53 -3.53
N CYS A 189 -10.71 -10.58 -3.07
CA CYS A 189 -10.07 -11.56 -3.94
C CYS A 189 -11.07 -12.28 -4.86
N MET A 190 -12.24 -12.68 -4.33
CA MET A 190 -13.27 -13.33 -5.14
C MET A 190 -13.85 -12.37 -6.19
N MET A 191 -14.04 -11.10 -5.85
CA MET A 191 -14.51 -10.08 -6.80
C MET A 191 -13.48 -9.85 -7.90
N TYR A 192 -12.19 -9.75 -7.56
CA TYR A 192 -11.12 -9.59 -8.54
C TYR A 192 -11.02 -10.81 -9.46
N LEU A 193 -11.05 -12.02 -8.91
CA LEU A 193 -11.01 -13.24 -9.70
C LEU A 193 -12.18 -13.28 -10.70
N TYR A 194 -13.39 -13.01 -10.23
CA TYR A 194 -14.57 -12.96 -11.08
C TYR A 194 -14.43 -11.91 -12.20
N TYR A 195 -14.02 -10.70 -11.84
CA TYR A 195 -13.81 -9.62 -12.80
C TYR A 195 -12.78 -9.98 -13.85
N ILE A 196 -11.59 -10.40 -13.43
CA ILE A 196 -10.48 -10.75 -14.33
C ILE A 196 -10.89 -11.86 -15.30
N LEU A 197 -11.43 -12.97 -14.79
CA LEU A 197 -11.85 -14.11 -15.63
C LEU A 197 -12.96 -13.72 -16.62
N THR A 198 -13.90 -12.88 -16.18
CA THR A 198 -14.99 -12.40 -17.04
C THR A 198 -14.45 -11.53 -18.17
N GLN A 199 -13.56 -10.60 -17.85
CA GLN A 199 -12.96 -9.70 -18.83
C GLN A 199 -12.08 -10.46 -19.85
N TYR A 200 -11.22 -11.37 -19.40
CA TYR A 200 -10.42 -12.18 -20.31
C TYR A 200 -11.28 -13.05 -21.23
N LYS A 201 -12.40 -13.59 -20.74
CA LYS A 201 -13.35 -14.33 -21.58
C LYS A 201 -13.99 -13.45 -22.66
N GLN A 202 -14.18 -12.15 -22.40
CA GLN A 202 -14.76 -11.23 -23.37
C GLN A 202 -13.74 -10.73 -24.40
N LEU A 203 -12.47 -10.69 -24.02
CA LEU A 203 -11.38 -10.24 -24.90
C LEU A 203 -10.90 -11.36 -25.86
N GLY A 204 -11.27 -12.63 -25.64
CA GLY A 204 -10.91 -13.80 -26.46
C GLY A 204 -9.57 -14.36 -26.04
#